data_90e59eb7f1b856c6b4d33c9d6b6a7744
#
_entry.id   90e59eb7f1b856c6b4d33c9d6b6a7744
#
_cell.length_a   1.000
_cell.length_b   1.000
_cell.length_c   1.000
_cell.angle_alpha   90.00
_cell.angle_beta   90.00
_cell.angle_gamma   90.00
#
_symmetry.space_group_name_H-M   'P 1'
#
loop_
_entity.id
_entity.type
_entity.pdbx_description
1 polymer ?
#
loop_
_entity_poly.entity_id
_entity_poly.type
_entity_poly.pdbx_seq_one_letter_code
_entity_poly.pdbx_strand_id
1 'polypeptide(L)'
;HDSICGCSVDDVHREMITRFEKTEQVALHIISMCMDYLKGKINTSAVKEGNIPFVVVNTTGWDRTGVVEMELETDRMYFSEAPLAEVIARMHEKKLPEYRVLDKDGREIPAVVTEIANHFNYDLPKDKFRQPYIAKRVKITMEAADVPAFGWDTYVLAEAAGHQSAEHASAECINTVESLITAENTLENEFLKAHFEPDGSVELTDKKTDHVYRGLGIFEDCGDIGNEYIFFAPVNDVPVTTKGTKAEITVAEDNACRAVVSVKHTMMLPDAADETLAGEIEDLVEFKHRKASRGSHLVPFEIVTEYTLEKHGKALKVKTTFNNQIKDHRLRVLFETGLHTDFHYADSVFEVAKRPNVPADTWENPCNAQHQQCFVNVHEDAYGLTIANKGLAEYEILRDGKNTIAVTLHRGVRELGDWGVFLTPEAQCLGEKTTEYEIIPHGAGEELYHSYEEAYQFQTDWQTAGMERQAGTLPQTYRFVEMKHLQAVPTALKHSMLTGDVILRFCNLSDEETTVSVSQPEVYTYDLLEKDQLQKEENEIVLGKHEIRTIGWRA
;
A
#
# COMPACT_ATOMS: atom_id res chain seq x y z
N HIS A 1 8.70 -23.80 -3.48
CA HIS A 1 9.16 -24.34 -2.18
C HIS A 1 8.25 -23.82 -1.07
N ASP A 2 7.85 -24.68 -0.15
CA ASP A 2 6.85 -24.39 0.89
C ASP A 2 7.25 -23.24 1.82
N SER A 3 8.55 -23.04 2.03
CA SER A 3 9.06 -21.93 2.86
C SER A 3 8.69 -20.53 2.37
N ILE A 4 8.44 -20.33 1.08
CA ILE A 4 7.97 -19.04 0.56
C ILE A 4 6.51 -18.77 0.93
N CYS A 5 5.74 -19.84 1.17
CA CYS A 5 4.34 -19.76 1.60
C CYS A 5 4.20 -19.67 3.13
N GLY A 6 5.30 -19.65 3.87
CA GLY A 6 5.31 -19.56 5.32
C GLY A 6 5.29 -20.90 6.07
N CYS A 7 5.32 -22.04 5.37
CA CYS A 7 5.31 -23.38 5.99
C CYS A 7 6.71 -23.94 6.04
N SER A 8 7.43 -23.76 7.13
CA SER A 8 8.78 -24.30 7.34
C SER A 8 9.23 -24.17 8.80
N VAL A 9 10.31 -24.88 9.15
CA VAL A 9 10.93 -24.78 10.48
C VAL A 9 11.58 -23.41 10.70
N ASP A 10 11.70 -22.98 11.93
CA ASP A 10 12.19 -21.65 12.33
C ASP A 10 13.54 -21.27 11.71
N ASP A 11 14.48 -22.22 11.58
CA ASP A 11 15.79 -21.98 10.96
C ASP A 11 15.64 -21.51 9.50
N VAL A 12 14.72 -22.13 8.76
CA VAL A 12 14.45 -21.76 7.37
C VAL A 12 13.74 -20.40 7.30
N HIS A 13 12.80 -20.12 8.20
CA HIS A 13 12.16 -18.82 8.30
C HIS A 13 13.16 -17.68 8.54
N ARG A 14 14.10 -17.85 9.45
CA ARG A 14 15.17 -16.86 9.69
C ARG A 14 16.02 -16.61 8.43
N GLU A 15 16.34 -17.68 7.68
CA GLU A 15 17.03 -17.51 6.40
C GLU A 15 16.18 -16.78 5.35
N MET A 16 14.87 -17.06 5.30
CA MET A 16 13.96 -16.37 4.37
C MET A 16 13.84 -14.88 4.69
N ILE A 17 13.74 -14.49 5.95
CA ILE A 17 13.75 -13.08 6.37
C ILE A 17 15.02 -12.38 5.84
N THR A 18 16.19 -13.00 6.05
CA THR A 18 17.46 -12.44 5.55
C THR A 18 17.49 -12.32 4.02
N ARG A 19 16.87 -13.27 3.29
CA ARG A 19 16.78 -13.22 1.82
C ARG A 19 15.84 -12.09 1.36
N PHE A 20 14.70 -11.92 2.03
CA PHE A 20 13.76 -10.84 1.73
C PHE A 20 14.40 -9.47 1.97
N GLU A 21 15.04 -9.26 3.12
CA GLU A 21 15.77 -8.02 3.43
C GLU A 21 16.85 -7.70 2.41
N LYS A 22 17.65 -8.69 1.98
CA LYS A 22 18.65 -8.49 0.92
C LYS A 22 18.02 -8.16 -0.44
N THR A 23 16.91 -8.79 -0.78
CA THR A 23 16.18 -8.53 -2.03
C THR A 23 15.65 -7.10 -2.03
N GLU A 24 15.03 -6.68 -0.94
CA GLU A 24 14.57 -5.31 -0.75
C GLU A 24 15.70 -4.29 -0.89
N GLN A 25 16.81 -4.47 -0.17
CA GLN A 25 17.97 -3.57 -0.24
C GLN A 25 18.53 -3.47 -1.67
N VAL A 26 18.62 -4.59 -2.39
CA VAL A 26 19.08 -4.59 -3.80
C VAL A 26 18.08 -3.86 -4.69
N ALA A 27 16.78 -4.10 -4.52
CA ALA A 27 15.73 -3.43 -5.29
C ALA A 27 15.75 -1.92 -5.05
N LEU A 28 15.80 -1.47 -3.79
CA LEU A 28 15.89 -0.06 -3.43
C LEU A 28 17.16 0.60 -3.98
N HIS A 29 18.29 -0.10 -3.99
CA HIS A 29 19.52 0.42 -4.60
C HIS A 29 19.37 0.58 -6.12
N ILE A 30 18.78 -0.38 -6.82
CA ILE A 30 18.50 -0.28 -8.26
C ILE A 30 17.57 0.90 -8.54
N ILE A 31 16.50 1.06 -7.77
CA ILE A 31 15.59 2.21 -7.87
C ILE A 31 16.37 3.52 -7.71
N SER A 32 17.20 3.63 -6.67
CA SER A 32 18.03 4.82 -6.43
C SER A 32 18.94 5.12 -7.63
N MET A 33 19.60 4.12 -8.19
CA MET A 33 20.45 4.29 -9.39
C MET A 33 19.64 4.76 -10.60
N CYS A 34 18.44 4.22 -10.81
CA CYS A 34 17.55 4.64 -11.89
C CYS A 34 17.07 6.08 -11.69
N MET A 35 16.70 6.45 -10.47
CA MET A 35 16.28 7.81 -10.12
C MET A 35 17.44 8.80 -10.29
N ASP A 36 18.66 8.45 -9.89
CA ASP A 36 19.87 9.27 -10.10
C ASP A 36 20.15 9.49 -11.58
N TYR A 37 19.99 8.46 -12.41
CA TYR A 37 20.13 8.58 -13.85
C TYR A 37 19.05 9.48 -14.46
N LEU A 38 17.79 9.24 -14.12
CA LEU A 38 16.64 10.00 -14.62
C LEU A 38 16.74 11.49 -14.25
N LYS A 39 16.93 11.81 -12.97
CA LYS A 39 17.01 13.19 -12.48
C LYS A 39 18.15 13.96 -13.16
N GLY A 40 19.28 13.28 -13.49
CA GLY A 40 20.41 13.87 -14.20
C GLY A 40 20.16 14.15 -15.68
N LYS A 41 19.03 13.72 -16.26
CA LYS A 41 18.64 13.93 -17.66
C LYS A 41 17.52 14.93 -17.86
N ILE A 42 16.71 15.18 -16.85
CA ILE A 42 15.57 16.11 -16.94
C ILE A 42 16.08 17.55 -17.03
N ASN A 43 15.51 18.30 -17.97
CA ASN A 43 15.86 19.70 -18.18
C ASN A 43 15.11 20.62 -17.20
N THR A 44 15.82 21.15 -16.23
CA THR A 44 15.33 22.09 -15.22
C THR A 44 15.93 23.49 -15.38
N SER A 45 16.58 23.79 -16.51
CA SER A 45 17.28 25.07 -16.72
C SER A 45 16.38 26.31 -16.65
N ALA A 46 15.08 26.16 -16.90
CA ALA A 46 14.08 27.21 -16.80
C ALA A 46 13.64 27.52 -15.35
N VAL A 47 13.94 26.65 -14.39
CA VAL A 47 13.64 26.88 -12.97
C VAL A 47 14.41 28.12 -12.48
N LYS A 48 13.72 28.98 -11.74
CA LYS A 48 14.34 30.20 -11.18
C LYS A 48 15.49 29.83 -10.24
N GLU A 49 16.56 30.61 -10.28
CA GLU A 49 17.69 30.45 -9.35
C GLU A 49 17.24 30.58 -7.89
N GLY A 50 17.74 29.73 -7.02
CA GLY A 50 17.34 29.61 -5.61
C GLY A 50 16.16 28.69 -5.36
N ASN A 51 15.39 28.32 -6.37
CA ASN A 51 14.33 27.31 -6.26
C ASN A 51 14.89 25.91 -6.49
N ILE A 52 14.28 24.90 -5.87
CA ILE A 52 14.73 23.51 -5.92
C ILE A 52 13.72 22.67 -6.71
N PRO A 53 14.05 22.22 -7.92
CA PRO A 53 13.20 21.31 -8.67
C PRO A 53 13.25 19.89 -8.06
N PHE A 54 12.16 19.16 -8.21
CA PHE A 54 12.09 17.74 -7.87
C PHE A 54 11.15 17.01 -8.84
N VAL A 55 11.32 15.70 -8.95
CA VAL A 55 10.52 14.85 -9.84
C VAL A 55 9.68 13.87 -9.04
N VAL A 56 8.46 13.63 -9.49
CA VAL A 56 7.57 12.55 -9.05
C VAL A 56 7.37 11.60 -10.23
N VAL A 57 7.68 10.33 -10.03
CA VAL A 57 7.61 9.29 -11.06
C VAL A 57 6.47 8.33 -10.74
N ASN A 58 5.65 8.08 -11.73
CA ASN A 58 4.59 7.09 -11.74
C ASN A 58 5.05 5.88 -12.57
N THR A 59 5.27 4.75 -11.91
CA THR A 59 5.68 3.51 -12.56
C THR A 59 4.51 2.59 -12.91
N THR A 60 3.27 3.02 -12.62
CA THR A 60 2.06 2.24 -12.92
C THR A 60 1.57 2.50 -14.35
N GLY A 61 0.70 1.65 -14.84
CA GLY A 61 0.13 1.74 -16.18
C GLY A 61 -1.06 2.70 -16.31
N TRP A 62 -1.40 3.45 -15.29
CA TRP A 62 -2.49 4.41 -15.24
C TRP A 62 -1.98 5.80 -14.88
N ASP A 63 -2.66 6.83 -15.35
CA ASP A 63 -2.43 8.19 -14.84
C ASP A 63 -2.83 8.21 -13.37
N ARG A 64 -2.01 8.80 -12.53
CA ARG A 64 -2.16 8.67 -11.09
C ARG A 64 -2.27 10.02 -10.41
N THR A 65 -3.28 10.16 -9.55
CA THR A 65 -3.44 11.27 -8.60
C THR A 65 -3.35 10.72 -7.19
N GLY A 66 -2.65 11.40 -6.30
CA GLY A 66 -2.57 11.00 -4.89
C GLY A 66 -1.57 11.81 -4.11
N VAL A 67 -1.57 11.61 -2.80
CA VAL A 67 -0.66 12.29 -1.90
C VAL A 67 0.74 11.70 -2.01
N VAL A 68 1.71 12.57 -2.21
CA VAL A 68 3.13 12.27 -2.28
C VAL A 68 3.83 12.86 -1.06
N GLU A 69 4.63 12.06 -0.40
CA GLU A 69 5.54 12.50 0.65
C GLU A 69 6.98 12.36 0.20
N MET A 70 7.78 13.35 0.46
CA MET A 70 9.22 13.29 0.21
C MET A 70 10.02 14.16 1.16
N GLU A 71 11.28 13.81 1.35
CA GLU A 71 12.26 14.65 2.03
C GLU A 71 13.18 15.31 1.01
N LEU A 72 13.49 16.59 1.22
CA LEU A 72 14.33 17.37 0.31
C LEU A 72 15.38 18.14 1.10
N GLU A 73 16.66 18.03 0.68
CA GLU A 73 17.73 18.90 1.19
C GLU A 73 17.56 20.29 0.58
N THR A 74 17.49 21.31 1.45
CA THR A 74 17.30 22.70 1.03
C THR A 74 18.58 23.53 1.11
N ASP A 75 19.51 23.13 1.95
CA ASP A 75 20.79 23.79 2.15
C ASP A 75 21.81 22.82 2.75
N ARG A 76 23.09 23.04 2.52
CA ARG A 76 24.18 22.23 3.04
C ARG A 76 25.41 23.06 3.38
N MET A 77 26.17 22.62 4.38
CA MET A 77 27.45 23.18 4.75
C MET A 77 28.50 22.06 4.95
N TYR A 78 29.59 22.14 4.20
CA TYR A 78 30.63 21.12 4.22
C TYR A 78 31.59 21.29 5.43
N PHE A 79 32.14 20.17 5.90
CA PHE A 79 33.13 20.17 6.98
C PHE A 79 34.46 20.82 6.57
N SER A 80 34.67 21.03 5.29
CA SER A 80 35.80 21.81 4.77
C SER A 80 35.64 23.32 4.91
N GLU A 81 34.41 23.82 5.18
CA GLU A 81 34.12 25.27 5.27
C GLU A 81 34.38 25.84 6.65
N ALA A 82 34.24 25.05 7.72
CA ALA A 82 34.49 25.44 9.10
C ALA A 82 34.75 24.21 9.99
N PRO A 83 35.27 24.38 11.23
CA PRO A 83 35.35 23.30 12.21
C PRO A 83 33.99 22.64 12.45
N LEU A 84 33.98 21.31 12.63
CA LEU A 84 32.75 20.51 12.76
C LEU A 84 31.72 21.10 13.74
N ALA A 85 32.17 21.51 14.92
CA ALA A 85 31.28 22.10 15.93
C ALA A 85 30.61 23.39 15.43
N GLU A 86 31.31 24.18 14.62
CA GLU A 86 30.81 25.42 14.03
C GLU A 86 29.83 25.13 12.87
N VAL A 87 30.13 24.12 12.03
CA VAL A 87 29.20 23.66 10.97
C VAL A 87 27.88 23.23 11.61
N ILE A 88 27.94 22.41 12.66
CA ILE A 88 26.75 21.93 13.39
C ILE A 88 25.98 23.11 13.97
N ALA A 89 26.65 24.04 14.68
CA ALA A 89 26.00 25.18 15.32
C ALA A 89 25.31 26.09 14.27
N ARG A 90 26.02 26.47 13.20
CA ARG A 90 25.49 27.30 12.13
C ARG A 90 24.28 26.68 11.45
N MET A 91 24.33 25.37 11.17
CA MET A 91 23.22 24.66 10.53
C MET A 91 22.03 24.50 11.47
N HIS A 92 22.24 24.40 12.80
CA HIS A 92 21.13 24.44 13.77
C HIS A 92 20.48 25.80 13.90
N GLU A 93 21.28 26.86 13.92
CA GLU A 93 20.79 28.23 14.06
C GLU A 93 20.14 28.79 12.77
N LYS A 94 20.48 28.21 11.62
CA LYS A 94 19.95 28.65 10.34
C LYS A 94 18.45 28.38 10.26
N LYS A 95 17.66 29.47 10.12
CA LYS A 95 16.21 29.36 9.87
C LYS A 95 15.96 29.18 8.38
N LEU A 96 15.05 28.28 8.05
CA LEU A 96 14.57 28.13 6.69
C LEU A 96 13.53 29.22 6.35
N PRO A 97 13.46 29.67 5.09
CA PRO A 97 12.35 30.49 4.62
C PRO A 97 11.06 29.67 4.61
N GLU A 98 9.92 30.34 4.51
CA GLU A 98 8.67 29.69 4.15
C GLU A 98 8.75 29.23 2.70
N TYR A 99 8.27 28.02 2.47
CA TYR A 99 8.27 27.41 1.14
C TYR A 99 6.85 27.17 0.63
N ARG A 100 6.72 27.15 -0.68
CA ARG A 100 5.55 26.72 -1.42
C ARG A 100 5.96 25.78 -2.53
N VAL A 101 5.03 24.93 -2.98
CA VAL A 101 5.25 24.01 -4.08
C VAL A 101 4.55 24.54 -5.33
N LEU A 102 5.27 24.53 -6.44
CA LEU A 102 4.76 24.94 -7.75
C LEU A 102 4.75 23.72 -8.69
N ASP A 103 3.73 23.65 -9.53
CA ASP A 103 3.71 22.70 -10.65
C ASP A 103 4.67 23.14 -11.78
N LYS A 104 4.76 22.34 -12.85
CA LYS A 104 5.57 22.62 -14.04
C LYS A 104 5.22 23.93 -14.76
N ASP A 105 3.98 24.39 -14.62
CA ASP A 105 3.46 25.63 -15.22
C ASP A 105 3.69 26.85 -14.31
N GLY A 106 4.27 26.64 -13.13
CA GLY A 106 4.53 27.66 -12.12
C GLY A 106 3.32 28.04 -11.28
N ARG A 107 2.26 27.24 -11.29
CA ARG A 107 1.09 27.44 -10.44
C ARG A 107 1.36 26.83 -9.07
N GLU A 108 0.94 27.53 -8.03
CA GLU A 108 1.01 27.00 -6.67
C GLU A 108 -0.01 25.89 -6.46
N ILE A 109 0.45 24.79 -5.87
CA ILE A 109 -0.40 23.64 -5.52
C ILE A 109 -0.50 23.50 -4.00
N PRO A 110 -1.59 22.93 -3.47
CA PRO A 110 -1.72 22.63 -2.05
C PRO A 110 -0.59 21.71 -1.58
N ALA A 111 0.13 22.15 -0.55
CA ALA A 111 1.22 21.38 0.01
C ALA A 111 1.47 21.78 1.47
N VAL A 112 1.98 20.84 2.25
CA VAL A 112 2.54 21.08 3.59
C VAL A 112 4.04 20.89 3.52
N VAL A 113 4.79 21.92 3.90
CA VAL A 113 6.25 21.88 3.95
C VAL A 113 6.70 22.09 5.39
N THR A 114 7.32 21.07 5.97
CA THR A 114 7.74 21.08 7.38
C THR A 114 9.25 20.92 7.50
N GLU A 115 9.92 21.78 8.26
CA GLU A 115 11.34 21.57 8.60
C GLU A 115 11.49 20.30 9.44
N ILE A 116 12.44 19.45 9.06
CA ILE A 116 12.79 18.24 9.80
C ILE A 116 14.25 18.29 10.28
N ALA A 117 14.64 17.32 11.12
CA ALA A 117 15.99 17.30 11.70
C ALA A 117 17.09 17.39 10.65
N ASN A 118 18.13 18.19 10.97
CA ASN A 118 19.34 18.25 10.16
C ASN A 118 19.92 16.86 9.95
N HIS A 119 20.51 16.65 8.77
CA HIS A 119 21.03 15.36 8.36
C HIS A 119 22.51 15.43 8.04
N PHE A 120 23.29 14.45 8.54
CA PHE A 120 24.66 14.24 8.09
C PHE A 120 24.64 13.46 6.77
N ASN A 121 25.37 13.93 5.79
CA ASN A 121 25.54 13.25 4.50
C ASN A 121 26.94 13.54 3.93
N TYR A 122 27.27 12.97 2.76
CA TYR A 122 28.52 13.23 2.08
C TYR A 122 28.42 13.01 0.58
N ASP A 123 29.14 13.82 -0.19
CA ASP A 123 29.35 13.59 -1.62
C ASP A 123 30.53 12.65 -1.84
N LEU A 124 30.48 11.86 -2.92
CA LEU A 124 31.52 10.95 -3.37
C LEU A 124 32.05 11.40 -4.75
N PRO A 125 32.84 12.49 -4.84
CA PRO A 125 33.43 12.92 -6.08
C PRO A 125 34.45 11.91 -6.58
N LYS A 126 34.57 11.78 -7.90
CA LYS A 126 35.48 10.78 -8.53
C LYS A 126 36.97 11.08 -8.29
N ASP A 127 37.29 12.35 -8.04
CA ASP A 127 38.68 12.87 -7.97
C ASP A 127 39.16 13.22 -6.56
N LYS A 128 38.30 13.05 -5.57
CA LYS A 128 38.57 13.42 -4.17
C LYS A 128 38.05 12.39 -3.19
N PHE A 129 38.56 12.47 -1.95
CA PHE A 129 37.95 11.77 -0.83
C PHE A 129 36.55 12.30 -0.56
N ARG A 130 35.68 11.46 0.07
CA ARG A 130 34.31 11.87 0.44
C ARG A 130 34.28 13.25 1.07
N GLN A 131 33.29 14.05 0.71
CA GLN A 131 33.08 15.42 1.19
C GLN A 131 31.89 15.44 2.14
N PRO A 132 32.09 15.34 3.46
CA PRO A 132 31.00 15.30 4.43
C PRO A 132 30.39 16.70 4.64
N TYR A 133 29.08 16.73 4.90
CA TYR A 133 28.33 17.95 5.19
C TYR A 133 27.17 17.71 6.15
N ILE A 134 26.62 18.78 6.71
CA ILE A 134 25.31 18.81 7.37
C ILE A 134 24.33 19.50 6.42
N ALA A 135 23.18 18.90 6.24
CA ALA A 135 22.09 19.45 5.42
C ALA A 135 20.91 19.90 6.28
N LYS A 136 20.27 20.98 5.87
CA LYS A 136 18.89 21.34 6.22
C LYS A 136 17.95 20.56 5.34
N ARG A 137 16.84 20.06 5.93
CA ARG A 137 15.84 19.29 5.18
C ARG A 137 14.44 19.76 5.50
N VAL A 138 13.58 19.56 4.53
CA VAL A 138 12.13 19.67 4.69
C VAL A 138 11.46 18.37 4.28
N LYS A 139 10.34 18.06 4.94
CA LYS A 139 9.37 17.08 4.48
C LYS A 139 8.29 17.84 3.71
N ILE A 140 8.01 17.40 2.50
CA ILE A 140 6.94 17.90 1.64
C ILE A 140 5.84 16.84 1.61
N THR A 141 4.61 17.25 1.91
CA THR A 141 3.39 16.46 1.68
C THR A 141 2.54 17.26 0.70
N MET A 142 2.28 16.73 -0.47
CA MET A 142 1.53 17.39 -1.53
C MET A 142 0.67 16.41 -2.30
N GLU A 143 -0.35 16.91 -3.00
CA GLU A 143 -1.06 16.10 -3.99
C GLU A 143 -0.39 16.26 -5.35
N ALA A 144 0.03 15.13 -5.93
CA ALA A 144 0.46 15.06 -7.32
C ALA A 144 -0.74 14.63 -8.17
N ALA A 145 -1.20 15.50 -9.06
CA ALA A 145 -2.38 15.27 -9.88
C ALA A 145 -1.99 14.83 -11.29
N ASP A 146 -2.68 13.82 -11.82
CA ASP A 146 -2.58 13.35 -13.21
C ASP A 146 -1.15 13.07 -13.69
N VAL A 147 -0.31 12.51 -12.79
CA VAL A 147 1.05 12.11 -13.17
C VAL A 147 0.97 11.00 -14.20
N PRO A 148 1.56 11.18 -15.41
CA PRO A 148 1.38 10.27 -16.52
C PRO A 148 1.76 8.81 -16.21
N ALA A 149 0.98 7.86 -16.71
CA ALA A 149 1.31 6.44 -16.68
C ALA A 149 2.70 6.16 -17.26
N PHE A 150 3.48 5.30 -16.60
CA PHE A 150 4.87 5.01 -17.00
C PHE A 150 5.68 6.27 -17.30
N GLY A 151 5.55 7.28 -16.43
CA GLY A 151 6.12 8.58 -16.71
C GLY A 151 6.41 9.38 -15.46
N TRP A 152 6.57 10.68 -15.63
CA TRP A 152 6.85 11.58 -14.53
C TRP A 152 6.30 12.98 -14.77
N ASP A 153 6.18 13.71 -13.68
CA ASP A 153 5.99 15.16 -13.68
C ASP A 153 7.00 15.84 -12.73
N THR A 154 7.33 17.10 -12.99
CA THR A 154 8.26 17.88 -12.17
C THR A 154 7.56 18.99 -11.45
N TYR A 155 8.05 19.24 -10.25
CA TYR A 155 7.58 20.26 -9.32
C TYR A 155 8.74 21.11 -8.84
N VAL A 156 8.45 22.23 -8.21
CA VAL A 156 9.47 23.16 -7.74
C VAL A 156 9.15 23.59 -6.31
N LEU A 157 10.08 23.38 -5.39
CA LEU A 157 10.06 24.01 -4.08
C LEU A 157 10.61 25.44 -4.23
N ALA A 158 9.77 26.44 -3.99
CA ALA A 158 10.11 27.85 -4.14
C ALA A 158 9.94 28.57 -2.81
N GLU A 159 10.79 29.56 -2.55
CA GLU A 159 10.58 30.46 -1.41
C GLU A 159 9.27 31.25 -1.60
N ALA A 160 8.47 31.37 -0.56
CA ALA A 160 7.29 32.21 -0.54
C ALA A 160 7.76 33.68 -0.67
N ALA A 161 7.19 34.43 -1.61
CA ALA A 161 7.53 35.83 -1.79
C ALA A 161 7.17 36.58 -0.50
N GLY A 162 8.17 37.18 0.16
CA GLY A 162 8.08 37.76 1.49
C GLY A 162 6.89 38.69 1.67
N HIS A 163 6.02 38.38 2.58
CA HIS A 163 5.30 39.37 3.36
C HIS A 163 6.31 39.84 4.42
N GLN A 164 6.55 41.16 4.47
CA GLN A 164 7.40 41.78 5.46
C GLN A 164 7.05 41.29 6.86
N SER A 165 8.11 40.89 7.59
CA SER A 165 8.13 40.51 9.00
C SER A 165 6.89 40.94 9.80
N ALA A 166 5.99 40.03 10.05
CA ALA A 166 5.07 40.13 11.16
C ALA A 166 5.61 39.23 12.28
N GLU A 167 6.13 39.87 13.31
CA GLU A 167 6.27 39.27 14.63
C GLU A 167 4.89 38.71 15.02
N HIS A 168 4.78 37.40 15.30
CA HIS A 168 3.56 36.67 15.61
C HIS A 168 2.71 36.22 14.39
N ALA A 169 3.20 35.34 13.60
CA ALA A 169 2.35 34.43 12.82
C ALA A 169 2.20 33.11 13.58
N SER A 170 1.24 33.07 14.51
CA SER A 170 0.47 31.86 14.77
C SER A 170 -0.01 31.31 13.42
N ALA A 171 0.05 30.03 13.23
CA ALA A 171 -0.51 29.07 12.27
C ALA A 171 -1.70 29.49 11.35
N GLU A 172 -1.65 30.67 10.75
CA GLU A 172 -2.72 31.21 9.89
C GLU A 172 -2.14 31.77 8.60
N CYS A 173 -1.42 30.97 7.85
CA CYS A 173 -1.08 31.32 6.47
C CYS A 173 -1.69 30.29 5.54
N ILE A 174 -2.67 30.60 5.06
CA ILE A 174 -3.91 30.00 4.75
C ILE A 174 -4.61 30.62 3.57
N ASN A 175 -4.54 30.01 2.49
CA ASN A 175 -5.72 29.76 1.67
C ASN A 175 -6.66 28.94 2.55
N THR A 176 -7.93 29.23 2.60
CA THR A 176 -8.95 28.49 3.34
C THR A 176 -8.97 27.06 2.81
N VAL A 177 -8.09 26.23 3.37
CA VAL A 177 -8.09 24.82 3.11
C VAL A 177 -9.36 24.29 3.77
N GLU A 178 -10.30 23.84 2.99
CA GLU A 178 -11.47 23.15 3.53
C GLU A 178 -10.96 21.91 4.23
N SER A 179 -11.17 21.85 5.55
CA SER A 179 -10.90 20.68 6.36
C SER A 179 -11.69 19.51 5.84
N LEU A 180 -11.06 18.34 5.77
CA LEU A 180 -11.77 17.08 5.48
C LEU A 180 -12.52 16.54 6.69
N ILE A 181 -12.36 17.16 7.87
CA ILE A 181 -13.15 16.85 9.07
C ILE A 181 -14.39 17.72 9.04
N THR A 182 -15.51 17.17 8.59
CA THR A 182 -16.76 17.91 8.40
C THR A 182 -17.68 17.89 9.60
N ALA A 183 -17.50 16.90 10.50
CA ALA A 183 -18.21 16.78 11.78
C ALA A 183 -17.38 15.97 12.79
N GLU A 184 -17.85 15.86 14.02
CA GLU A 184 -17.23 14.99 15.03
C GLU A 184 -17.10 13.57 14.49
N ASN A 185 -15.88 13.01 14.56
CA ASN A 185 -15.56 11.66 14.07
C ASN A 185 -15.96 11.43 12.59
N THR A 186 -15.85 12.43 11.74
CA THR A 186 -16.27 12.30 10.34
C THR A 186 -15.24 12.89 9.40
N LEU A 187 -14.73 12.06 8.51
CA LEU A 187 -13.91 12.46 7.35
C LEU A 187 -14.79 12.51 6.10
N GLU A 188 -14.63 13.55 5.28
CA GLU A 188 -15.43 13.69 4.08
C GLU A 188 -14.67 14.46 3.00
N ASN A 189 -14.69 13.91 1.77
CA ASN A 189 -14.23 14.59 0.56
C ASN A 189 -15.35 14.59 -0.50
N GLU A 190 -15.05 14.86 -1.75
CA GLU A 190 -16.06 14.88 -2.83
C GLU A 190 -16.62 13.48 -3.16
N PHE A 191 -15.89 12.40 -2.87
CA PHE A 191 -16.26 11.03 -3.22
C PHE A 191 -16.81 10.23 -2.04
N LEU A 192 -16.23 10.39 -0.87
CA LEU A 192 -16.46 9.55 0.30
C LEU A 192 -16.85 10.35 1.53
N LYS A 193 -17.66 9.71 2.38
CA LYS A 193 -17.88 10.16 3.75
C LYS A 193 -17.69 8.97 4.69
N ALA A 194 -16.73 9.08 5.61
CA ALA A 194 -16.42 8.07 6.61
C ALA A 194 -16.77 8.60 8.01
N HIS A 195 -17.73 7.99 8.66
CA HIS A 195 -18.10 8.30 10.05
C HIS A 195 -17.62 7.17 10.97
N PHE A 196 -16.96 7.53 12.06
CA PHE A 196 -16.42 6.58 13.05
C PHE A 196 -17.40 6.45 14.20
N GLU A 197 -17.98 5.26 14.34
CA GLU A 197 -18.87 4.90 15.43
C GLU A 197 -18.13 4.83 16.78
N PRO A 198 -18.82 4.90 17.94
CA PRO A 198 -18.17 4.86 19.25
C PRO A 198 -17.32 3.61 19.51
N ASP A 199 -17.57 2.51 18.83
CA ASP A 199 -16.76 1.28 18.88
C ASP A 199 -15.62 1.26 17.86
N GLY A 200 -15.38 2.36 17.16
CA GLY A 200 -14.31 2.50 16.19
C GLY A 200 -14.59 1.89 14.82
N SER A 201 -15.73 1.24 14.63
CA SER A 201 -16.15 0.79 13.32
C SER A 201 -16.51 1.97 12.40
N VAL A 202 -16.38 1.77 11.10
CA VAL A 202 -16.61 2.82 10.10
C VAL A 202 -17.93 2.61 9.39
N GLU A 203 -18.75 3.67 9.34
CA GLU A 203 -19.82 3.83 8.37
C GLU A 203 -19.25 4.61 7.18
N LEU A 204 -19.18 3.97 6.01
CA LEU A 204 -18.61 4.55 4.79
C LEU A 204 -19.69 4.75 3.74
N THR A 205 -19.91 5.99 3.34
CA THR A 205 -20.82 6.36 2.24
C THR A 205 -20.01 6.59 0.96
N ASP A 206 -20.35 5.88 -0.09
CA ASP A 206 -19.98 6.24 -1.46
C ASP A 206 -20.98 7.29 -1.98
N LYS A 207 -20.52 8.51 -2.18
CA LYS A 207 -21.36 9.63 -2.62
C LYS A 207 -21.83 9.53 -4.07
N LYS A 208 -21.20 8.67 -4.87
CA LYS A 208 -21.58 8.45 -6.26
C LYS A 208 -22.79 7.54 -6.38
N THR A 209 -22.83 6.50 -5.55
CA THR A 209 -23.93 5.51 -5.54
C THR A 209 -24.96 5.78 -4.44
N ASP A 210 -24.69 6.69 -3.51
CA ASP A 210 -25.43 6.92 -2.26
C ASP A 210 -25.52 5.66 -1.37
N HIS A 211 -24.68 4.63 -1.64
CA HIS A 211 -24.66 3.42 -0.83
C HIS A 211 -23.86 3.60 0.44
N VAL A 212 -24.35 3.00 1.54
CA VAL A 212 -23.74 3.13 2.87
C VAL A 212 -23.35 1.76 3.42
N TYR A 213 -22.05 1.53 3.56
CA TYR A 213 -21.50 0.36 4.24
C TYR A 213 -21.37 0.61 5.74
N ARG A 214 -21.70 -0.38 6.57
CA ARG A 214 -21.66 -0.27 8.03
C ARG A 214 -20.87 -1.41 8.64
N GLY A 215 -20.22 -1.15 9.79
CA GLY A 215 -19.45 -2.16 10.50
C GLY A 215 -18.16 -2.55 9.79
N LEU A 216 -17.50 -1.58 9.15
CA LEU A 216 -16.19 -1.79 8.55
C LEU A 216 -15.08 -1.59 9.58
N GLY A 217 -14.04 -2.43 9.55
CA GLY A 217 -12.87 -2.29 10.43
C GLY A 217 -13.08 -2.85 11.86
N ILE A 218 -14.01 -3.78 12.04
CA ILE A 218 -14.18 -4.54 13.29
C ILE A 218 -13.06 -5.57 13.38
N PHE A 219 -12.35 -5.63 14.50
CA PHE A 219 -11.37 -6.68 14.75
C PHE A 219 -12.01 -7.89 15.41
N GLU A 220 -11.53 -9.07 15.03
CA GLU A 220 -11.94 -10.35 15.59
C GLU A 220 -10.70 -11.19 15.90
N ASP A 221 -10.64 -11.72 17.12
CA ASP A 221 -9.61 -12.64 17.57
C ASP A 221 -10.20 -13.97 17.99
N CYS A 222 -9.65 -15.06 17.49
CA CYS A 222 -10.03 -16.42 17.88
C CYS A 222 -8.78 -17.26 18.16
N GLY A 223 -8.93 -18.36 18.91
CA GLY A 223 -7.86 -19.33 19.14
C GLY A 223 -7.49 -20.08 17.86
N ASP A 224 -6.24 -20.54 17.79
CA ASP A 224 -5.75 -21.42 16.74
C ASP A 224 -4.97 -22.59 17.34
N ILE A 225 -5.56 -23.79 17.31
CA ILE A 225 -4.96 -25.03 17.75
C ILE A 225 -4.59 -25.94 16.56
N GLY A 226 -4.52 -25.36 15.37
CA GLY A 226 -4.06 -25.99 14.14
C GLY A 226 -2.54 -26.07 14.04
N ASN A 227 -2.03 -25.86 12.85
CA ASN A 227 -0.60 -25.87 12.52
C ASN A 227 -0.32 -24.87 11.38
N GLU A 228 0.91 -24.79 10.88
CA GLU A 228 1.25 -23.85 9.83
C GLU A 228 0.44 -24.04 8.53
N TYR A 229 0.04 -25.25 8.22
CA TYR A 229 -0.78 -25.54 7.03
C TYR A 229 -2.27 -25.25 7.22
N ILE A 230 -2.79 -25.49 8.44
CA ILE A 230 -4.23 -25.55 8.67
C ILE A 230 -4.62 -24.76 9.92
N PHE A 231 -5.46 -23.74 9.73
CA PHE A 231 -6.16 -23.10 10.83
C PHE A 231 -7.21 -24.03 11.43
N PHE A 232 -7.25 -24.14 12.76
CA PHE A 232 -8.28 -24.87 13.47
C PHE A 232 -8.63 -24.20 14.80
N ALA A 233 -9.82 -23.65 14.87
CA ALA A 233 -10.31 -23.05 16.12
C ALA A 233 -10.65 -24.12 17.17
N PRO A 234 -10.43 -23.87 18.47
CA PRO A 234 -10.97 -24.71 19.54
C PRO A 234 -12.48 -24.90 19.42
N VAL A 235 -12.98 -26.12 19.72
CA VAL A 235 -14.40 -26.50 19.51
C VAL A 235 -15.39 -25.57 20.20
N ASN A 236 -15.03 -25.02 21.36
CA ASN A 236 -15.88 -24.12 22.16
C ASN A 236 -15.37 -22.68 22.15
N ASP A 237 -14.53 -22.31 21.18
CA ASP A 237 -14.04 -20.95 21.10
C ASP A 237 -15.15 -19.98 20.71
N VAL A 238 -15.17 -18.87 21.40
CA VAL A 238 -16.04 -17.74 21.08
C VAL A 238 -15.12 -16.58 20.69
N PRO A 239 -15.11 -16.18 19.42
CA PRO A 239 -14.29 -15.06 18.98
C PRO A 239 -14.55 -13.81 19.81
N VAL A 240 -13.48 -13.13 20.21
CA VAL A 240 -13.54 -11.82 20.85
C VAL A 240 -13.50 -10.75 19.77
N THR A 241 -14.45 -9.83 19.80
CA THR A 241 -14.53 -8.76 18.79
C THR A 241 -14.53 -7.37 19.41
N THR A 242 -14.14 -6.38 18.62
CA THR A 242 -14.24 -4.96 19.03
C THR A 242 -15.65 -4.40 18.86
N LYS A 243 -16.57 -5.13 18.23
CA LYS A 243 -17.94 -4.70 17.99
C LYS A 243 -18.67 -4.34 19.29
N GLY A 244 -19.17 -3.11 19.37
CA GLY A 244 -19.84 -2.58 20.54
C GLY A 244 -18.92 -2.26 21.73
N THR A 245 -17.60 -2.41 21.59
CA THR A 245 -16.60 -2.05 22.61
C THR A 245 -16.09 -0.64 22.35
N LYS A 246 -16.18 0.25 23.33
CA LYS A 246 -15.76 1.63 23.16
C LYS A 246 -14.29 1.75 22.75
N ALA A 247 -14.04 2.48 21.66
CA ALA A 247 -12.70 2.84 21.18
C ALA A 247 -12.30 4.27 21.61
N GLU A 248 -11.01 4.56 21.55
CA GLU A 248 -10.48 5.92 21.64
C GLU A 248 -10.29 6.45 20.22
N ILE A 249 -11.00 7.53 19.86
CA ILE A 249 -10.97 8.12 18.51
C ILE A 249 -10.38 9.51 18.62
N THR A 250 -9.35 9.80 17.83
CA THR A 250 -8.66 11.09 17.83
C THR A 250 -8.29 11.51 16.41
N VAL A 251 -8.27 12.81 16.15
CA VAL A 251 -7.71 13.35 14.90
C VAL A 251 -6.19 13.39 15.03
N ALA A 252 -5.50 12.70 14.15
CA ALA A 252 -4.04 12.65 14.11
C ALA A 252 -3.46 13.69 13.15
N GLU A 253 -4.15 13.95 12.03
CA GLU A 253 -3.71 14.92 11.02
C GLU A 253 -4.93 15.54 10.33
N ASP A 254 -4.86 16.84 10.01
CA ASP A 254 -5.82 17.53 9.13
C ASP A 254 -5.09 18.66 8.40
N ASN A 255 -4.95 18.52 7.10
CA ASN A 255 -4.18 19.47 6.28
C ASN A 255 -4.74 19.61 4.85
N ALA A 256 -4.03 20.36 4.01
CA ALA A 256 -4.43 20.66 2.63
C ALA A 256 -4.57 19.42 1.74
N CYS A 257 -3.92 18.32 2.08
CA CYS A 257 -3.83 17.13 1.21
C CYS A 257 -4.65 15.97 1.73
N ARG A 258 -4.78 15.83 3.06
CA ARG A 258 -5.45 14.69 3.70
C ARG A 258 -5.88 14.99 5.14
N ALA A 259 -6.76 14.16 5.66
CA ALA A 259 -7.00 14.06 7.09
C ALA A 259 -6.84 12.62 7.57
N VAL A 260 -6.38 12.45 8.82
CA VAL A 260 -6.13 11.16 9.45
C VAL A 260 -6.85 11.09 10.79
N VAL A 261 -7.65 10.04 10.96
CA VAL A 261 -8.27 9.67 12.25
C VAL A 261 -7.58 8.44 12.79
N SER A 262 -7.13 8.51 14.03
CA SER A 262 -6.56 7.38 14.77
C SER A 262 -7.62 6.79 15.70
N VAL A 263 -7.80 5.48 15.59
CA VAL A 263 -8.72 4.67 16.40
C VAL A 263 -7.91 3.66 17.19
N LYS A 264 -7.99 3.71 18.52
CA LYS A 264 -7.31 2.76 19.40
C LYS A 264 -8.34 1.85 20.08
N HIS A 265 -8.14 0.54 19.93
CA HIS A 265 -8.86 -0.51 20.63
C HIS A 265 -7.99 -1.18 21.69
N THR A 266 -8.61 -1.64 22.77
CA THR A 266 -7.98 -2.52 23.75
C THR A 266 -8.89 -3.73 23.96
N MET A 267 -8.42 -4.90 23.53
CA MET A 267 -9.10 -6.18 23.70
C MET A 267 -8.49 -6.94 24.87
N MET A 268 -9.30 -7.66 25.64
CA MET A 268 -8.81 -8.60 26.66
C MET A 268 -8.81 -10.00 26.06
N LEU A 269 -7.61 -10.50 25.72
CA LEU A 269 -7.45 -11.77 25.00
C LEU A 269 -6.71 -12.80 25.85
N PRO A 270 -7.02 -14.11 25.71
CA PRO A 270 -6.21 -15.19 26.26
C PRO A 270 -4.77 -15.12 25.75
N ASP A 271 -3.80 -15.29 26.64
CA ASP A 271 -2.38 -15.19 26.29
C ASP A 271 -1.84 -16.38 25.47
N ALA A 272 -2.52 -17.52 25.49
CA ALA A 272 -2.21 -18.72 24.70
C ALA A 272 -3.39 -19.73 24.74
N ALA A 273 -3.23 -20.85 24.02
CA ALA A 273 -4.02 -22.06 24.27
C ALA A 273 -3.68 -22.67 25.65
N ASP A 274 -4.59 -23.49 26.20
CA ASP A 274 -4.36 -24.20 27.46
C ASP A 274 -3.25 -25.26 27.34
N GLU A 275 -2.84 -25.82 28.48
CA GLU A 275 -1.74 -26.79 28.57
C GLU A 275 -2.02 -28.10 27.78
N THR A 276 -3.29 -28.38 27.46
CA THR A 276 -3.69 -29.58 26.72
C THR A 276 -3.05 -29.61 25.34
N LEU A 277 -2.93 -28.45 24.66
CA LEU A 277 -2.39 -28.38 23.31
C LEU A 277 -0.95 -28.94 23.21
N ALA A 278 -0.11 -28.67 24.20
CA ALA A 278 1.27 -29.16 24.16
C ALA A 278 1.34 -30.70 24.20
N GLY A 279 0.52 -31.33 25.07
CA GLY A 279 0.43 -32.78 25.15
C GLY A 279 -0.16 -33.40 23.88
N GLU A 280 -1.19 -32.79 23.32
CA GLU A 280 -1.82 -33.27 22.07
C GLU A 280 -0.85 -33.21 20.88
N ILE A 281 0.03 -32.21 20.79
CA ILE A 281 1.08 -32.13 19.78
C ILE A 281 2.12 -33.23 20.00
N GLU A 282 2.60 -33.44 21.24
CA GLU A 282 3.59 -34.46 21.58
C GLU A 282 3.05 -35.88 21.28
N ASP A 283 1.76 -36.12 21.57
CA ASP A 283 1.07 -37.39 21.30
C ASP A 283 0.64 -37.55 19.83
N LEU A 284 1.00 -36.62 18.93
CA LEU A 284 0.64 -36.61 17.52
C LEU A 284 -0.87 -36.63 17.26
N VAL A 285 -1.65 -35.97 18.11
CA VAL A 285 -3.09 -35.85 17.91
C VAL A 285 -3.36 -34.99 16.69
N GLU A 286 -3.99 -35.56 15.67
CA GLU A 286 -4.36 -34.84 14.46
C GLU A 286 -5.23 -33.62 14.80
N PHE A 287 -4.96 -32.44 14.21
CA PHE A 287 -5.59 -31.16 14.56
C PHE A 287 -7.12 -31.25 14.72
N LYS A 288 -7.82 -31.99 13.85
CA LYS A 288 -9.29 -32.16 13.89
C LYS A 288 -9.80 -32.92 15.13
N HIS A 289 -8.92 -33.61 15.86
CA HIS A 289 -9.25 -34.38 17.06
C HIS A 289 -8.76 -33.69 18.34
N ARG A 290 -8.10 -32.56 18.24
CA ARG A 290 -7.64 -31.79 19.40
C ARG A 290 -8.80 -31.25 20.21
N LYS A 291 -8.62 -31.23 21.52
CA LYS A 291 -9.61 -30.79 22.51
C LYS A 291 -9.13 -29.56 23.29
N ALA A 292 -7.91 -29.13 23.04
CA ALA A 292 -7.35 -27.92 23.66
C ALA A 292 -8.30 -26.74 23.46
N SER A 293 -8.35 -25.87 24.45
CA SER A 293 -9.14 -24.63 24.46
C SER A 293 -8.23 -23.43 24.63
N ARG A 294 -8.77 -22.23 24.51
CA ARG A 294 -8.04 -21.02 24.88
C ARG A 294 -7.79 -20.99 26.39
N GLY A 295 -6.62 -20.50 26.79
CA GLY A 295 -6.27 -20.28 28.19
C GLY A 295 -7.20 -19.30 28.89
N SER A 296 -7.23 -19.35 30.21
CA SER A 296 -8.09 -18.47 31.03
C SER A 296 -7.40 -17.16 31.47
N HIS A 297 -6.09 -17.05 31.28
CA HIS A 297 -5.33 -15.85 31.62
C HIS A 297 -5.50 -14.80 30.51
N LEU A 298 -6.13 -13.69 30.85
CA LEU A 298 -6.41 -12.60 29.91
C LEU A 298 -5.37 -11.49 30.04
N VAL A 299 -4.88 -11.02 28.89
CA VAL A 299 -3.96 -9.88 28.79
C VAL A 299 -4.53 -8.80 27.88
N PRO A 300 -4.18 -7.52 28.11
CA PRO A 300 -4.60 -6.46 27.22
C PRO A 300 -3.85 -6.57 25.89
N PHE A 301 -4.59 -6.44 24.77
CA PHE A 301 -4.07 -6.41 23.42
C PHE A 301 -4.53 -5.11 22.75
N GLU A 302 -3.56 -4.24 22.47
CA GLU A 302 -3.83 -2.93 21.88
C GLU A 302 -3.68 -2.97 20.36
N ILE A 303 -4.63 -2.35 19.65
CA ILE A 303 -4.63 -2.16 18.20
C ILE A 303 -4.83 -0.68 17.94
N VAL A 304 -3.92 -0.07 17.20
CA VAL A 304 -4.01 1.31 16.72
C VAL A 304 -4.20 1.30 15.22
N THR A 305 -5.27 1.93 14.76
CA THR A 305 -5.60 2.01 13.34
C THR A 305 -5.70 3.47 12.91
N GLU A 306 -4.91 3.83 11.90
CA GLU A 306 -4.96 5.15 11.26
C GLU A 306 -5.76 5.04 9.96
N TYR A 307 -6.84 5.81 9.89
CA TYR A 307 -7.67 5.94 8.70
C TYR A 307 -7.37 7.26 8.02
N THR A 308 -6.90 7.20 6.79
CA THR A 308 -6.51 8.37 5.99
C THR A 308 -7.49 8.57 4.84
N LEU A 309 -8.08 9.77 4.76
CA LEU A 309 -8.81 10.22 3.59
C LEU A 309 -8.01 11.32 2.89
N GLU A 310 -7.64 11.10 1.64
CA GLU A 310 -6.98 12.10 0.79
C GLU A 310 -8.02 13.01 0.16
N LYS A 311 -7.63 14.26 -0.17
CA LYS A 311 -8.54 15.28 -0.66
C LYS A 311 -9.35 14.84 -1.89
N HIS A 312 -8.70 14.23 -2.86
CA HIS A 312 -9.34 13.68 -4.06
C HIS A 312 -9.24 12.14 -4.12
N GLY A 313 -9.02 11.49 -2.94
CA GLY A 313 -8.93 10.03 -2.84
C GLY A 313 -10.30 9.36 -2.98
N LYS A 314 -10.34 8.25 -3.70
CA LYS A 314 -11.52 7.41 -3.89
C LYS A 314 -11.54 6.20 -2.97
N ALA A 315 -10.52 6.04 -2.15
CA ALA A 315 -10.36 4.98 -1.17
C ALA A 315 -10.14 5.55 0.23
N LEU A 316 -10.57 4.82 1.25
CA LEU A 316 -10.17 5.07 2.63
C LEU A 316 -8.96 4.19 2.93
N LYS A 317 -7.77 4.80 3.04
CA LYS A 317 -6.51 4.12 3.35
C LYS A 317 -6.43 3.78 4.82
N VAL A 318 -5.94 2.61 5.15
CA VAL A 318 -5.91 2.11 6.52
C VAL A 318 -4.54 1.53 6.84
N LYS A 319 -3.98 1.96 7.98
CA LYS A 319 -2.76 1.42 8.54
C LYS A 319 -3.04 0.94 9.96
N THR A 320 -2.88 -0.35 10.21
CA THR A 320 -3.11 -0.98 11.51
C THR A 320 -1.82 -1.46 12.12
N THR A 321 -1.53 -1.03 13.36
CA THR A 321 -0.35 -1.42 14.12
C THR A 321 -0.78 -2.07 15.44
N PHE A 322 -0.14 -3.19 15.78
CA PHE A 322 -0.31 -3.90 17.05
C PHE A 322 1.00 -4.57 17.47
N ASN A 323 1.18 -4.78 18.77
CA ASN A 323 2.30 -5.54 19.30
C ASN A 323 1.78 -6.91 19.76
N ASN A 324 2.05 -7.96 18.96
CA ASN A 324 1.65 -9.31 19.31
C ASN A 324 2.46 -9.85 20.49
N GLN A 325 1.78 -10.10 21.62
CA GLN A 325 2.34 -10.70 22.84
C GLN A 325 1.66 -12.02 23.22
N ILE A 326 0.70 -12.45 22.45
CA ILE A 326 -0.10 -13.65 22.67
C ILE A 326 0.20 -14.74 21.65
N LYS A 327 -0.19 -15.98 21.96
CA LYS A 327 0.14 -17.17 21.16
C LYS A 327 -1.11 -17.94 20.80
N ASP A 328 -0.99 -18.82 19.81
CA ASP A 328 -2.03 -19.76 19.41
C ASP A 328 -3.35 -19.06 19.08
N HIS A 329 -3.27 -18.02 18.25
CA HIS A 329 -4.43 -17.20 17.89
C HIS A 329 -4.39 -16.71 16.45
N ARG A 330 -5.55 -16.28 15.96
CA ARG A 330 -5.71 -15.61 14.68
C ARG A 330 -6.46 -14.29 14.88
N LEU A 331 -5.84 -13.18 14.44
CA LEU A 331 -6.45 -11.85 14.40
C LEU A 331 -6.88 -11.52 12.97
N ARG A 332 -8.13 -11.08 12.81
CA ARG A 332 -8.70 -10.64 11.54
C ARG A 332 -9.30 -9.24 11.65
N VAL A 333 -9.39 -8.55 10.52
CA VAL A 333 -10.23 -7.35 10.36
C VAL A 333 -11.42 -7.69 9.48
N LEU A 334 -12.60 -7.24 9.89
CA LEU A 334 -13.88 -7.57 9.28
C LEU A 334 -14.48 -6.36 8.57
N PHE A 335 -15.06 -6.59 7.39
CA PHE A 335 -15.74 -5.59 6.58
C PHE A 335 -17.14 -6.14 6.23
N GLU A 336 -18.15 -5.75 7.02
CA GLU A 336 -19.54 -6.16 6.76
C GLU A 336 -20.03 -5.49 5.47
N THR A 337 -20.13 -6.24 4.37
CA THR A 337 -20.56 -5.65 3.09
C THR A 337 -22.06 -5.39 3.04
N GLY A 338 -22.85 -6.21 3.71
CA GLY A 338 -24.32 -6.15 3.65
C GLY A 338 -24.89 -6.55 2.28
N LEU A 339 -24.04 -7.02 1.36
CA LEU A 339 -24.42 -7.40 0.00
C LEU A 339 -24.92 -8.86 -0.05
N HIS A 340 -25.84 -9.13 -0.97
CA HIS A 340 -26.48 -10.44 -1.12
C HIS A 340 -26.09 -11.06 -2.47
N THR A 341 -24.95 -11.71 -2.51
CA THR A 341 -24.43 -12.40 -3.70
C THR A 341 -23.89 -13.79 -3.30
N ASP A 342 -23.96 -14.73 -4.23
CA ASP A 342 -23.44 -16.08 -4.03
C ASP A 342 -21.95 -16.21 -4.33
N PHE A 343 -21.34 -15.15 -4.89
CA PHE A 343 -19.96 -15.15 -5.35
C PHE A 343 -19.22 -13.93 -4.85
N HIS A 344 -17.92 -14.08 -4.75
CA HIS A 344 -16.96 -13.00 -4.57
C HIS A 344 -15.83 -13.13 -5.58
N TYR A 345 -14.99 -12.13 -5.65
CA TYR A 345 -13.90 -12.02 -6.61
C TYR A 345 -12.60 -11.73 -5.86
N ALA A 346 -11.52 -12.41 -6.22
CA ALA A 346 -10.23 -12.18 -5.60
C ALA A 346 -9.13 -12.10 -6.66
N ASP A 347 -8.25 -11.12 -6.50
CA ASP A 347 -7.06 -11.03 -7.33
C ASP A 347 -6.19 -12.29 -7.17
N SER A 348 -5.76 -12.84 -8.28
CA SER A 348 -4.97 -14.05 -8.40
C SER A 348 -3.94 -13.91 -9.52
N VAL A 349 -3.26 -14.98 -9.89
CA VAL A 349 -2.19 -14.93 -10.90
C VAL A 349 -2.78 -14.72 -12.29
N PHE A 350 -2.68 -13.50 -12.81
CA PHE A 350 -3.19 -13.07 -14.13
C PHE A 350 -4.70 -13.22 -14.30
N GLU A 351 -5.47 -13.20 -13.23
CA GLU A 351 -6.92 -13.21 -13.28
C GLU A 351 -7.54 -12.58 -12.04
N VAL A 352 -8.80 -12.22 -12.12
CA VAL A 352 -9.67 -11.99 -10.96
C VAL A 352 -10.58 -13.22 -10.83
N ALA A 353 -10.23 -14.09 -9.88
CA ALA A 353 -10.89 -15.38 -9.71
C ALA A 353 -12.29 -15.20 -9.10
N LYS A 354 -13.32 -15.65 -9.82
CA LYS A 354 -14.69 -15.73 -9.29
C LYS A 354 -14.83 -16.98 -8.43
N ARG A 355 -15.22 -16.84 -7.17
CA ARG A 355 -15.32 -17.94 -6.20
C ARG A 355 -16.69 -17.95 -5.52
N PRO A 356 -17.26 -19.13 -5.24
CA PRO A 356 -18.50 -19.22 -4.47
C PRO A 356 -18.24 -18.84 -3.00
N ASN A 357 -19.20 -18.14 -2.39
CA ASN A 357 -19.14 -17.75 -0.97
C ASN A 357 -19.31 -18.95 -0.04
N VAL A 358 -19.94 -20.02 -0.51
CA VAL A 358 -20.09 -21.27 0.22
C VAL A 358 -19.24 -22.34 -0.44
N PRO A 359 -18.26 -22.93 0.30
CA PRO A 359 -17.43 -24.00 -0.26
C PRO A 359 -18.26 -25.24 -0.61
N ALA A 360 -17.75 -26.04 -1.52
CA ALA A 360 -18.41 -27.29 -1.92
C ALA A 360 -18.55 -28.26 -0.73
N ASP A 361 -19.68 -28.95 -0.64
CA ASP A 361 -19.96 -29.92 0.41
C ASP A 361 -18.98 -31.12 0.43
N THR A 362 -18.23 -31.29 -0.65
CA THR A 362 -17.22 -32.32 -0.81
C THR A 362 -15.86 -31.95 -0.20
N TRP A 363 -15.67 -30.76 0.31
CA TRP A 363 -14.43 -30.37 0.96
C TRP A 363 -14.32 -31.05 2.32
N GLU A 364 -13.22 -31.75 2.56
CA GLU A 364 -12.96 -32.43 3.83
C GLU A 364 -12.63 -31.48 4.96
N ASN A 365 -12.07 -30.31 4.64
CA ASN A 365 -11.74 -29.27 5.60
C ASN A 365 -12.51 -27.99 5.26
N PRO A 366 -13.61 -27.70 5.97
CA PRO A 366 -14.54 -26.64 5.62
C PRO A 366 -14.06 -25.23 6.02
N CYS A 367 -12.79 -25.02 6.33
CA CYS A 367 -12.24 -23.69 6.47
C CYS A 367 -12.42 -22.95 5.14
N ASN A 368 -13.17 -21.87 5.16
CA ASN A 368 -13.47 -21.08 3.96
C ASN A 368 -12.37 -20.06 3.65
N ALA A 369 -11.25 -20.10 4.39
CA ALA A 369 -10.11 -19.24 4.14
C ALA A 369 -9.52 -19.53 2.76
N GLN A 370 -9.28 -18.49 2.01
CA GLN A 370 -8.77 -18.52 0.64
C GLN A 370 -7.65 -17.51 0.47
N HIS A 371 -6.87 -17.64 -0.61
CA HIS A 371 -5.79 -16.73 -0.91
C HIS A 371 -6.24 -15.55 -1.79
N GLN A 372 -5.58 -14.43 -1.63
CA GLN A 372 -5.62 -13.25 -2.49
C GLN A 372 -4.22 -12.71 -2.75
N GLN A 373 -4.07 -11.91 -3.80
CA GLN A 373 -2.86 -11.10 -4.00
C GLN A 373 -3.13 -9.65 -3.57
N CYS A 374 -3.63 -8.81 -4.45
CA CYS A 374 -3.79 -7.39 -4.18
C CYS A 374 -5.13 -7.02 -3.55
N PHE A 375 -6.19 -7.80 -3.80
CA PHE A 375 -7.53 -7.46 -3.30
C PHE A 375 -8.51 -8.63 -3.27
N VAL A 376 -9.57 -8.43 -2.49
CA VAL A 376 -10.83 -9.19 -2.55
C VAL A 376 -11.99 -8.21 -2.77
N ASN A 377 -12.97 -8.62 -3.55
CA ASN A 377 -14.13 -7.83 -3.92
C ASN A 377 -15.43 -8.62 -3.75
N VAL A 378 -16.45 -7.95 -3.23
CA VAL A 378 -17.84 -8.42 -3.22
C VAL A 378 -18.71 -7.35 -3.87
N HIS A 379 -19.50 -7.70 -4.88
CA HIS A 379 -20.40 -6.75 -5.55
C HIS A 379 -21.71 -7.37 -5.97
N GLU A 380 -22.69 -6.52 -6.11
CA GLU A 380 -23.98 -6.74 -6.78
C GLU A 380 -24.02 -5.96 -8.10
N ASP A 381 -25.16 -6.00 -8.78
CA ASP A 381 -25.32 -5.33 -10.08
C ASP A 381 -25.15 -3.80 -10.03
N ALA A 382 -25.34 -3.16 -8.87
CA ALA A 382 -25.35 -1.71 -8.73
C ALA A 382 -24.13 -1.13 -8.04
N TYR A 383 -23.54 -1.84 -7.09
CA TYR A 383 -22.43 -1.37 -6.26
C TYR A 383 -21.66 -2.53 -5.62
N GLY A 384 -20.48 -2.26 -5.12
CA GLY A 384 -19.62 -3.24 -4.48
C GLY A 384 -18.56 -2.62 -3.58
N LEU A 385 -17.84 -3.49 -2.88
CA LEU A 385 -16.75 -3.16 -1.98
C LEU A 385 -15.52 -3.98 -2.33
N THR A 386 -14.43 -3.30 -2.64
CA THR A 386 -13.10 -3.89 -2.83
C THR A 386 -12.25 -3.59 -1.59
N ILE A 387 -11.62 -4.60 -1.04
CA ILE A 387 -10.60 -4.46 0.02
C ILE A 387 -9.25 -4.79 -0.59
N ALA A 388 -8.46 -3.75 -0.82
CA ALA A 388 -7.08 -3.89 -1.27
C ALA A 388 -6.14 -4.08 -0.07
N ASN A 389 -5.00 -4.72 -0.28
CA ASN A 389 -4.04 -5.00 0.78
C ASN A 389 -2.59 -5.00 0.30
N LYS A 390 -1.63 -4.81 1.21
CA LYS A 390 -0.20 -5.04 0.97
C LYS A 390 0.27 -6.26 1.76
N GLY A 391 0.38 -7.41 1.09
CA GLY A 391 0.95 -8.63 1.65
C GLY A 391 0.05 -9.40 2.62
N LEU A 392 -1.26 -9.15 2.66
CA LEU A 392 -2.23 -9.91 3.46
C LEU A 392 -2.87 -10.98 2.58
N ALA A 393 -2.23 -12.14 2.51
CA ALA A 393 -2.55 -13.17 1.52
C ALA A 393 -3.79 -14.01 1.84
N GLU A 394 -4.31 -13.99 3.08
CA GLU A 394 -5.45 -14.81 3.51
C GLU A 394 -6.68 -13.96 3.79
N TYR A 395 -7.82 -14.39 3.24
CA TYR A 395 -9.14 -13.85 3.57
C TYR A 395 -10.19 -14.96 3.64
N GLU A 396 -11.35 -14.62 4.16
CA GLU A 396 -12.54 -15.47 4.19
C GLU A 396 -13.80 -14.62 3.94
N ILE A 397 -14.79 -15.15 3.23
CA ILE A 397 -16.15 -14.59 3.23
C ILE A 397 -16.96 -15.32 4.29
N LEU A 398 -17.38 -14.60 5.33
CA LEU A 398 -18.12 -15.17 6.45
C LEU A 398 -19.53 -15.56 6.03
N ARG A 399 -20.02 -16.67 6.62
CA ARG A 399 -21.38 -17.19 6.39
C ARG A 399 -22.38 -16.56 7.36
N ASP A 400 -22.35 -15.25 7.49
CA ASP A 400 -23.16 -14.46 8.43
C ASP A 400 -24.41 -13.83 7.81
N GLY A 401 -24.66 -14.13 6.54
CA GLY A 401 -25.76 -13.55 5.75
C GLY A 401 -25.51 -12.11 5.27
N LYS A 402 -24.29 -11.58 5.49
CA LYS A 402 -23.87 -10.22 5.06
C LYS A 402 -22.70 -10.25 4.09
N ASN A 403 -22.20 -11.43 3.76
CA ASN A 403 -20.98 -11.61 3.00
C ASN A 403 -19.82 -10.75 3.54
N THR A 404 -19.60 -10.80 4.85
CA THR A 404 -18.51 -10.08 5.50
C THR A 404 -17.18 -10.58 4.99
N ILE A 405 -16.35 -9.66 4.50
CA ILE A 405 -14.96 -9.94 4.14
C ILE A 405 -14.13 -9.92 5.43
N ALA A 406 -13.47 -11.02 5.75
CA ALA A 406 -12.58 -11.15 6.89
C ALA A 406 -11.14 -11.32 6.38
N VAL A 407 -10.29 -10.31 6.57
CA VAL A 407 -8.88 -10.37 6.16
C VAL A 407 -8.01 -10.74 7.35
N THR A 408 -7.18 -11.76 7.21
CA THR A 408 -6.26 -12.19 8.27
C THR A 408 -5.08 -11.23 8.37
N LEU A 409 -4.92 -10.61 9.53
CA LEU A 409 -3.79 -9.72 9.83
C LEU A 409 -2.64 -10.46 10.47
N HIS A 410 -2.96 -11.48 11.27
CA HIS A 410 -1.99 -12.27 12.00
C HIS A 410 -2.53 -13.66 12.29
N ARG A 411 -1.65 -14.65 12.24
CA ARG A 411 -1.89 -16.01 12.68
C ARG A 411 -0.65 -16.56 13.37
N GLY A 412 -0.79 -17.01 14.61
CA GLY A 412 0.28 -17.59 15.41
C GLY A 412 -0.01 -19.03 15.78
N VAL A 413 0.91 -19.94 15.47
CA VAL A 413 0.85 -21.37 15.78
C VAL A 413 2.20 -21.84 16.33
N ARG A 414 2.28 -23.06 16.84
CA ARG A 414 3.48 -23.57 17.50
C ARG A 414 4.15 -24.76 16.83
N GLU A 415 3.59 -25.27 15.74
CA GLU A 415 4.14 -26.43 15.01
C GLU A 415 3.94 -26.31 13.50
N LEU A 416 4.83 -26.95 12.76
CA LEU A 416 4.72 -27.12 11.31
C LEU A 416 3.54 -28.04 10.95
N GLY A 417 3.34 -29.14 11.70
CA GLY A 417 2.19 -29.99 11.57
C GLY A 417 2.27 -31.10 10.49
N ASP A 418 3.42 -31.41 10.00
CA ASP A 418 3.65 -32.50 9.04
C ASP A 418 3.61 -33.89 9.73
N TRP A 419 4.31 -34.90 9.20
CA TRP A 419 4.31 -36.28 9.68
C TRP A 419 5.07 -36.53 11.00
N GLY A 420 5.25 -35.53 11.82
CA GLY A 420 5.98 -35.61 13.08
C GLY A 420 5.81 -34.38 13.94
N VAL A 421 6.51 -34.34 15.08
CA VAL A 421 6.58 -33.17 15.94
C VAL A 421 7.68 -32.24 15.44
N PHE A 422 7.30 -31.18 14.76
CA PHE A 422 8.20 -30.12 14.30
C PHE A 422 7.76 -28.79 14.94
N LEU A 423 8.26 -28.57 16.16
CA LEU A 423 7.94 -27.34 16.89
C LEU A 423 8.54 -26.12 16.21
N THR A 424 7.71 -25.10 16.02
CA THR A 424 8.06 -23.82 15.39
C THR A 424 7.63 -22.66 16.31
N PRO A 425 8.28 -22.46 17.47
CA PRO A 425 7.93 -21.43 18.41
C PRO A 425 8.02 -20.00 17.83
N GLU A 426 8.84 -19.76 16.80
CA GLU A 426 8.93 -18.47 16.12
C GLU A 426 7.73 -18.21 15.19
N ALA A 427 6.99 -19.25 14.77
CA ALA A 427 5.74 -19.11 14.00
C ALA A 427 4.59 -18.47 14.83
N GLN A 428 4.79 -18.24 16.12
CA GLN A 428 3.93 -17.34 16.91
C GLN A 428 4.07 -15.88 16.50
N CYS A 429 5.10 -15.53 15.75
CA CYS A 429 5.35 -14.21 15.18
C CYS A 429 5.13 -13.06 16.19
N LEU A 430 5.72 -13.18 17.40
CA LEU A 430 5.62 -12.16 18.45
C LEU A 430 6.29 -10.84 18.02
N GLY A 431 5.88 -9.75 18.65
CA GLY A 431 6.44 -8.42 18.42
C GLY A 431 5.50 -7.50 17.61
N GLU A 432 6.01 -6.31 17.29
CA GLU A 432 5.26 -5.29 16.56
C GLU A 432 4.98 -5.71 15.13
N LYS A 433 3.75 -5.47 14.68
CA LYS A 433 3.27 -5.69 13.32
C LYS A 433 2.55 -4.43 12.83
N THR A 434 2.79 -4.12 11.57
CA THR A 434 2.06 -3.07 10.85
C THR A 434 1.52 -3.67 9.56
N THR A 435 0.25 -3.42 9.28
CA THR A 435 -0.43 -3.87 8.07
C THR A 435 -1.11 -2.70 7.39
N GLU A 436 -1.14 -2.72 6.06
CA GLU A 436 -1.75 -1.68 5.25
C GLU A 436 -2.78 -2.27 4.30
N TYR A 437 -3.93 -1.61 4.21
CA TYR A 437 -5.02 -1.99 3.31
C TYR A 437 -5.88 -0.77 2.95
N GLU A 438 -6.71 -0.90 1.93
CA GLU A 438 -7.64 0.15 1.50
C GLU A 438 -9.06 -0.37 1.40
N ILE A 439 -10.02 0.48 1.73
CA ILE A 439 -11.45 0.24 1.59
C ILE A 439 -11.93 1.07 0.41
N ILE A 440 -12.35 0.40 -0.66
CA ILE A 440 -12.69 1.02 -1.95
C ILE A 440 -14.14 0.68 -2.31
N PRO A 441 -15.11 1.52 -1.94
CA PRO A 441 -16.48 1.36 -2.43
C PRO A 441 -16.56 1.77 -3.91
N HIS A 442 -17.44 1.14 -4.67
CA HIS A 442 -17.57 1.43 -6.10
C HIS A 442 -18.98 1.14 -6.63
N GLY A 443 -19.32 1.76 -7.74
CA GLY A 443 -20.50 1.44 -8.54
C GLY A 443 -20.27 0.25 -9.47
N ALA A 444 -21.23 0.03 -10.36
CA ALA A 444 -21.19 -1.02 -11.38
C ALA A 444 -20.41 -0.61 -12.64
N GLY A 445 -20.19 -1.55 -13.54
CA GLY A 445 -19.60 -1.33 -14.86
C GLY A 445 -18.13 -0.90 -14.78
N GLU A 446 -17.82 0.28 -15.33
CA GLU A 446 -16.44 0.79 -15.34
C GLU A 446 -15.87 1.03 -13.93
N GLU A 447 -16.71 1.42 -12.97
CA GLU A 447 -16.29 1.68 -11.59
C GLU A 447 -15.74 0.43 -10.89
N LEU A 448 -16.23 -0.75 -11.23
CA LEU A 448 -15.66 -2.02 -10.75
C LEU A 448 -14.19 -2.13 -11.14
N TYR A 449 -13.85 -1.89 -12.40
CA TYR A 449 -12.47 -1.97 -12.89
C TYR A 449 -11.60 -0.84 -12.36
N HIS A 450 -12.17 0.36 -12.14
CA HIS A 450 -11.46 1.44 -11.45
C HIS A 450 -11.12 1.11 -10.00
N SER A 451 -11.95 0.31 -9.30
CA SER A 451 -11.60 -0.18 -7.96
C SER A 451 -10.42 -1.17 -7.98
N TYR A 452 -10.30 -1.99 -9.04
CA TYR A 452 -9.15 -2.85 -9.24
C TYR A 452 -7.88 -2.05 -9.61
N GLU A 453 -8.03 -1.02 -10.45
CA GLU A 453 -6.97 -0.08 -10.76
C GLU A 453 -6.40 0.56 -9.49
N GLU A 454 -7.27 1.09 -8.61
CA GLU A 454 -6.88 1.67 -7.32
C GLU A 454 -6.11 0.65 -6.47
N ALA A 455 -6.62 -0.60 -6.37
CA ALA A 455 -5.98 -1.68 -5.64
C ALA A 455 -4.58 -2.04 -6.20
N TYR A 456 -4.38 -2.02 -7.52
CA TYR A 456 -3.07 -2.23 -8.12
C TYR A 456 -2.14 -1.03 -7.93
N GLN A 457 -2.64 0.20 -8.01
CA GLN A 457 -1.85 1.40 -7.74
C GLN A 457 -1.39 1.47 -6.29
N PHE A 458 -2.19 0.96 -5.34
CA PHE A 458 -1.84 0.85 -3.94
C PHE A 458 -0.60 -0.02 -3.67
N GLN A 459 -0.31 -1.00 -4.53
CA GLN A 459 0.90 -1.84 -4.41
C GLN A 459 2.20 -1.07 -4.65
N THR A 460 2.13 0.10 -5.28
CA THR A 460 3.32 0.79 -5.79
C THR A 460 3.44 2.17 -5.16
N ASP A 461 4.54 2.38 -4.44
CA ASP A 461 4.85 3.68 -3.86
C ASP A 461 5.33 4.67 -4.92
N TRP A 462 5.06 5.95 -4.70
CA TRP A 462 5.61 7.03 -5.50
C TRP A 462 7.14 7.03 -5.44
N GLN A 463 7.79 7.26 -6.58
CA GLN A 463 9.23 7.48 -6.61
C GLN A 463 9.51 8.97 -6.76
N THR A 464 10.37 9.52 -5.89
CA THR A 464 10.65 10.95 -5.85
C THR A 464 12.15 11.22 -5.78
N ALA A 465 12.60 12.32 -6.36
CA ALA A 465 13.97 12.76 -6.21
C ALA A 465 14.12 14.28 -6.34
N GLY A 466 14.91 14.86 -5.44
CA GLY A 466 15.36 16.24 -5.60
C GLY A 466 16.33 16.38 -6.77
N MET A 467 16.27 17.51 -7.47
CA MET A 467 17.10 17.80 -8.63
C MET A 467 17.84 19.12 -8.46
N GLU A 468 18.92 19.27 -9.20
CA GLU A 468 19.57 20.57 -9.39
C GLU A 468 19.00 21.28 -10.61
N ARG A 469 19.20 22.60 -10.67
CA ARG A 469 18.91 23.37 -11.88
C ARG A 469 19.98 23.05 -12.93
N GLN A 470 19.57 22.41 -14.02
CA GLN A 470 20.48 21.90 -15.07
C GLN A 470 19.86 21.91 -16.46
N ALA A 471 20.72 21.94 -17.49
CA ALA A 471 20.33 21.57 -18.83
C ALA A 471 20.21 20.05 -18.92
N GLY A 472 19.16 19.56 -19.57
CA GLY A 472 18.90 18.13 -19.74
C GLY A 472 18.32 17.83 -21.12
N THR A 473 18.25 16.54 -21.47
CA THR A 473 17.71 16.04 -22.74
C THR A 473 16.26 15.58 -22.63
N LEU A 474 15.76 15.38 -21.41
CA LEU A 474 14.40 14.93 -21.15
C LEU A 474 13.52 16.11 -20.73
N PRO A 475 12.23 16.10 -21.10
CA PRO A 475 11.29 17.13 -20.71
C PRO A 475 10.91 17.04 -19.22
N GLN A 476 10.29 18.10 -18.70
CA GLN A 476 9.81 18.16 -17.31
C GLN A 476 8.63 17.23 -17.05
N THR A 477 7.83 16.94 -18.05
CA THR A 477 6.73 15.96 -18.01
C THR A 477 6.92 14.98 -19.15
N TYR A 478 6.73 13.71 -18.88
CA TYR A 478 6.91 12.68 -19.89
C TYR A 478 6.03 11.47 -19.63
N ARG A 479 5.51 10.89 -20.70
CA ARG A 479 4.83 9.60 -20.74
C ARG A 479 5.59 8.69 -21.69
N PHE A 480 6.06 7.55 -21.19
CA PHE A 480 6.84 6.62 -21.99
C PHE A 480 5.99 5.91 -23.05
N VAL A 481 4.79 5.48 -22.68
CA VAL A 481 3.81 4.86 -23.56
C VAL A 481 2.40 5.24 -23.12
N GLU A 482 1.57 5.66 -24.06
CA GLU A 482 0.15 5.87 -23.80
C GLU A 482 -0.60 4.58 -24.08
N MET A 483 -1.38 4.15 -23.09
CA MET A 483 -2.30 3.02 -23.19
C MET A 483 -3.69 3.49 -22.86
N LYS A 484 -4.69 2.95 -23.58
CA LYS A 484 -6.09 3.01 -23.17
C LYS A 484 -6.56 1.59 -22.91
N HIS A 485 -6.93 1.34 -21.69
CA HIS A 485 -7.36 0.04 -21.22
C HIS A 485 -8.26 0.23 -19.98
N LEU A 486 -9.27 -0.56 -19.84
CA LEU A 486 -10.14 -0.55 -18.67
C LEU A 486 -10.12 -1.89 -17.97
N GLN A 487 -10.33 -2.96 -18.73
CA GLN A 487 -10.42 -4.33 -18.24
C GLN A 487 -9.08 -5.07 -18.29
N ALA A 488 -8.05 -4.47 -18.88
CA ALA A 488 -6.75 -5.05 -19.00
C ALA A 488 -5.76 -4.38 -18.05
N VAL A 489 -4.90 -5.15 -17.41
CA VAL A 489 -3.90 -4.68 -16.46
C VAL A 489 -2.51 -4.87 -17.04
N PRO A 490 -1.68 -3.80 -17.09
CA PRO A 490 -0.27 -3.93 -17.44
C PRO A 490 0.48 -4.67 -16.34
N THR A 491 1.16 -5.75 -16.70
CA THR A 491 1.88 -6.62 -15.76
C THR A 491 3.40 -6.50 -15.86
N ALA A 492 3.92 -5.96 -16.96
CA ALA A 492 5.35 -5.69 -17.12
C ALA A 492 5.60 -4.63 -18.19
N LEU A 493 6.53 -3.71 -17.91
CA LEU A 493 7.17 -2.84 -18.87
C LEU A 493 8.68 -2.94 -18.66
N LYS A 494 9.40 -3.46 -19.64
CA LYS A 494 10.85 -3.75 -19.50
C LYS A 494 11.55 -3.87 -20.85
N HIS A 495 12.87 -3.99 -20.84
CA HIS A 495 13.61 -4.49 -22.00
C HIS A 495 13.67 -6.03 -22.00
N SER A 496 13.48 -6.64 -23.16
CA SER A 496 13.77 -8.05 -23.33
C SER A 496 15.28 -8.28 -23.15
N MET A 497 15.63 -9.24 -22.31
CA MET A 497 17.05 -9.63 -22.14
C MET A 497 17.61 -10.35 -23.37
N LEU A 498 16.75 -10.83 -24.26
CA LEU A 498 17.13 -11.62 -25.43
C LEU A 498 17.25 -10.78 -26.71
N THR A 499 16.29 -9.86 -26.92
CA THR A 499 16.24 -9.05 -28.16
C THR A 499 16.65 -7.59 -27.91
N GLY A 500 16.57 -7.10 -26.68
CA GLY A 500 16.79 -5.70 -26.34
C GLY A 500 15.60 -4.78 -26.66
N ASP A 501 14.53 -5.32 -27.23
CA ASP A 501 13.31 -4.56 -27.52
C ASP A 501 12.57 -4.18 -26.24
N VAL A 502 11.79 -3.12 -26.29
CA VAL A 502 10.87 -2.77 -25.21
C VAL A 502 9.70 -3.73 -25.23
N ILE A 503 9.40 -4.32 -24.09
CA ILE A 503 8.31 -5.27 -23.88
C ILE A 503 7.28 -4.67 -22.96
N LEU A 504 6.02 -4.73 -23.38
CA LEU A 504 4.85 -4.43 -22.56
C LEU A 504 3.97 -5.67 -22.52
N ARG A 505 3.65 -6.14 -21.32
CA ARG A 505 2.74 -7.27 -21.10
C ARG A 505 1.53 -6.83 -20.33
N PHE A 506 0.38 -7.32 -20.72
CA PHE A 506 -0.89 -7.08 -20.03
C PHE A 506 -1.79 -8.32 -20.08
N CYS A 507 -2.75 -8.37 -19.18
CA CYS A 507 -3.77 -9.42 -19.18
C CYS A 507 -5.18 -8.81 -19.08
N ASN A 508 -6.13 -9.46 -19.73
CA ASN A 508 -7.55 -9.15 -19.61
C ASN A 508 -8.10 -9.79 -18.33
N LEU A 509 -8.59 -8.99 -17.41
CA LEU A 509 -9.19 -9.46 -16.14
C LEU A 509 -10.66 -9.86 -16.28
N SER A 510 -11.29 -9.59 -17.45
CA SER A 510 -12.72 -9.80 -17.64
C SER A 510 -13.05 -11.16 -18.26
N ASP A 511 -14.30 -11.55 -18.07
CA ASP A 511 -14.90 -12.73 -18.71
C ASP A 511 -15.27 -12.49 -20.18
N GLU A 512 -14.99 -11.31 -20.73
CA GLU A 512 -15.35 -10.89 -22.08
C GLU A 512 -14.13 -10.43 -22.87
N GLU A 513 -14.30 -10.30 -24.19
CA GLU A 513 -13.31 -9.70 -25.06
C GLU A 513 -13.18 -8.19 -24.77
N THR A 514 -11.96 -7.67 -24.73
CA THR A 514 -11.68 -6.24 -24.54
C THR A 514 -10.66 -5.73 -25.54
N THR A 515 -10.57 -4.41 -25.70
CA THR A 515 -9.61 -3.77 -26.58
C THR A 515 -8.65 -2.90 -25.79
N VAL A 516 -7.36 -3.06 -26.07
CA VAL A 516 -6.28 -2.21 -25.56
C VAL A 516 -5.70 -1.42 -26.72
N SER A 517 -5.63 -0.09 -26.60
CA SER A 517 -4.92 0.74 -27.57
C SER A 517 -3.58 1.21 -27.04
N VAL A 518 -2.56 1.23 -27.89
CA VAL A 518 -1.17 1.60 -27.55
C VAL A 518 -0.67 2.62 -28.57
N SER A 519 -0.04 3.70 -28.10
CA SER A 519 0.38 4.82 -28.95
C SER A 519 1.69 4.61 -29.73
N GLN A 520 2.24 3.39 -29.74
CA GLN A 520 3.50 3.11 -30.45
C GLN A 520 3.26 2.89 -31.95
N PRO A 521 4.12 3.44 -32.84
CA PRO A 521 3.90 3.39 -34.28
C PRO A 521 4.08 2.02 -34.92
N GLU A 522 4.90 1.16 -34.33
CA GLU A 522 5.13 -0.21 -34.77
C GLU A 522 5.20 -1.14 -33.56
N VAL A 523 4.19 -1.98 -33.40
CA VAL A 523 4.04 -2.91 -32.30
C VAL A 523 3.98 -4.33 -32.86
N TYR A 524 4.61 -5.26 -32.18
CA TYR A 524 4.64 -6.67 -32.55
C TYR A 524 4.27 -7.54 -31.35
N THR A 525 3.55 -8.63 -31.60
CA THR A 525 3.33 -9.68 -30.61
C THR A 525 4.61 -10.47 -30.39
N TYR A 526 4.87 -10.84 -29.14
CA TYR A 526 5.94 -11.71 -28.70
C TYR A 526 5.39 -12.96 -28.01
N ASP A 527 6.16 -14.04 -28.00
CA ASP A 527 5.89 -15.14 -27.11
C ASP A 527 6.17 -14.78 -25.63
N LEU A 528 5.72 -15.59 -24.70
CA LEU A 528 5.94 -15.34 -23.26
C LEU A 528 7.42 -15.39 -22.85
N LEU A 529 8.28 -16.04 -23.66
CA LEU A 529 9.72 -16.10 -23.45
C LEU A 529 10.45 -14.91 -24.07
N GLU A 530 9.74 -14.04 -24.81
CA GLU A 530 10.27 -12.82 -25.43
C GLU A 530 11.40 -13.10 -26.45
N LYS A 531 11.37 -14.28 -27.06
CA LYS A 531 12.41 -14.73 -28.01
C LYS A 531 12.13 -14.30 -29.42
N ASP A 532 10.89 -14.48 -29.82
CA ASP A 532 10.48 -14.35 -31.21
C ASP A 532 9.39 -13.29 -31.35
N GLN A 533 9.65 -12.35 -32.24
CA GLN A 533 8.65 -11.43 -32.76
C GLN A 533 7.73 -12.22 -33.69
N LEU A 534 6.44 -12.33 -33.35
CA LEU A 534 5.51 -13.22 -34.03
C LEU A 534 4.80 -12.53 -35.21
N GLN A 535 4.04 -11.48 -34.92
CA GLN A 535 3.34 -10.74 -35.95
C GLN A 535 3.25 -9.25 -35.61
N LYS A 536 3.09 -8.43 -36.65
CA LYS A 536 2.80 -7.01 -36.47
C LYS A 536 1.37 -6.85 -35.97
N GLU A 537 1.20 -6.06 -34.91
CA GLU A 537 -0.10 -5.70 -34.37
C GLU A 537 -0.57 -4.36 -34.91
N GLU A 538 -1.86 -4.15 -34.91
CA GLU A 538 -2.46 -2.83 -35.03
C GLU A 538 -2.37 -2.10 -33.69
N ASN A 539 -2.61 -0.79 -33.69
CA ASN A 539 -2.57 0.00 -32.44
C ASN A 539 -3.75 -0.31 -31.52
N GLU A 540 -4.81 -0.92 -32.04
CA GLU A 540 -5.94 -1.45 -31.29
C GLU A 540 -5.81 -2.97 -31.24
N ILE A 541 -5.52 -3.48 -30.06
CA ILE A 541 -5.25 -4.89 -29.80
C ILE A 541 -6.44 -5.52 -29.12
N VAL A 542 -7.08 -6.46 -29.78
CA VAL A 542 -8.20 -7.22 -29.20
C VAL A 542 -7.65 -8.35 -28.36
N LEU A 543 -8.12 -8.45 -27.12
CA LEU A 543 -7.79 -9.49 -26.16
C LEU A 543 -9.01 -10.36 -25.91
N GLY A 544 -8.85 -11.67 -26.05
CA GLY A 544 -9.83 -12.62 -25.58
C GLY A 544 -9.99 -12.62 -24.07
N LYS A 545 -11.01 -13.31 -23.58
CA LYS A 545 -11.27 -13.54 -22.15
C LYS A 545 -10.00 -14.09 -21.46
N HIS A 546 -9.58 -13.45 -20.36
CA HIS A 546 -8.40 -13.82 -19.55
C HIS A 546 -7.11 -14.00 -20.36
N GLU A 547 -7.02 -13.36 -21.50
CA GLU A 547 -5.84 -13.46 -22.35
C GLU A 547 -4.67 -12.66 -21.77
N ILE A 548 -3.49 -13.29 -21.76
CA ILE A 548 -2.20 -12.64 -21.51
C ILE A 548 -1.58 -12.32 -22.86
N ARG A 549 -1.31 -11.05 -23.13
CA ARG A 549 -0.67 -10.60 -24.34
C ARG A 549 0.67 -9.92 -24.05
N THR A 550 1.69 -10.33 -24.77
CA THR A 550 3.00 -9.69 -24.75
C THR A 550 3.21 -8.99 -26.08
N ILE A 551 3.47 -7.70 -26.03
CA ILE A 551 3.80 -6.88 -27.19
C ILE A 551 5.17 -6.23 -26.99
N GLY A 552 5.78 -5.77 -28.08
CA GLY A 552 7.03 -5.05 -28.00
C GLY A 552 7.33 -4.24 -29.26
N TRP A 553 8.32 -3.36 -29.13
CA TRP A 553 8.80 -2.49 -30.19
C TRP A 553 10.31 -2.23 -30.00
N ARG A 554 10.96 -1.78 -31.04
CA ARG A 554 12.37 -1.39 -30.99
C ARG A 554 12.55 -0.16 -30.11
N ALA A 555 13.57 -0.21 -29.23
CA ALA A 555 13.93 0.88 -28.34
C ALA A 555 14.50 2.09 -29.09
#